data_faa704701dfe3ddd5c8ab88eca5bfb76
#
_entry.id   faa704701dfe3ddd5c8ab88eca5bfb76
#
_cell.length_a   1.000
_cell.length_b   1.000
_cell.length_c   1.000
_cell.angle_alpha   90.00
_cell.angle_beta   90.00
_cell.angle_gamma   90.00
#
_symmetry.space_group_name_H-M   'P 1'
#
loop_
_entity.id
_entity.type
_entity.pdbx_description
1 polymer ?
#
loop_
_entity_poly.entity_id
_entity_poly.type
_entity_poly.pdbx_seq_one_letter_code
_entity_poly.pdbx_strand_id
1 'polypeptide(L)'
;MRTHGRSGKGPVVLLLLLIAFVHAAVSQPPGHAGSHPVPTPPQETGFLNRSIVLQGVTYHFQVYLPEDFYRPIINKTPGKKVEPPPIILFLHGRGERGTEGMWQTQIGLPQQLRDHPERWPFIVVMPQCPYRHFWTDPDMLRMAMATLNQESREFHADPDRTYLTGLSLGGYGAWELAKNYPRHWAAIAISSSGIFWSYSPDRWREQSTLPAEYAHAVGRTPIWLFHGSEDSTVVPRQSEIMFDAVKAENGHIRLWEYQGLHHDCWTRAFNEPELPRWLLSHRLNAQGLPMHDHPNSPEPQFPPFAEHLVVPLHPVALKVPVTILDTYVGEYYDLYNVPVATIQRQGEQVFLKNAQGDVNEIMAESTSTFFYPSGSLTRLTFEHDSQGRVTGILFRDDRHEEMWEKKK
;
A
#
# COMPACT_ATOMS: atom_id res chain seq x y z
N MET A 1 -53.57 2.60 59.94
CA MET A 1 -54.15 1.24 59.96
C MET A 1 -53.07 0.35 59.41
N ARG A 2 -52.27 -0.34 60.23
CA ARG A 2 -52.37 -1.74 60.70
C ARG A 2 -52.67 -2.67 59.53
N THR A 3 -51.82 -3.68 59.15
CA THR A 3 -51.24 -4.80 59.93
C THR A 3 -50.18 -5.50 59.06
N HIS A 4 -49.03 -5.82 59.50
CA HIS A 4 -48.46 -7.06 60.07
C HIS A 4 -48.73 -8.36 59.28
N GLY A 5 -47.62 -9.08 58.95
CA GLY A 5 -47.56 -10.49 58.54
C GLY A 5 -46.13 -10.97 58.20
N ARG A 6 -45.38 -11.35 59.16
CA ARG A 6 -44.48 -12.46 59.53
C ARG A 6 -44.12 -13.45 58.38
N SER A 7 -42.82 -13.55 58.03
CA SER A 7 -41.79 -14.50 58.52
C SER A 7 -42.05 -15.99 58.25
N GLY A 8 -41.18 -16.57 57.52
CA GLY A 8 -41.00 -18.00 57.33
C GLY A 8 -39.59 -18.31 56.82
N LYS A 9 -38.65 -18.56 57.72
CA LYS A 9 -37.33 -19.14 57.40
C LYS A 9 -37.48 -20.67 57.44
N GLY A 10 -37.18 -21.34 56.37
CA GLY A 10 -36.97 -22.79 56.33
C GLY A 10 -35.48 -23.08 56.04
N PRO A 11 -34.87 -24.07 56.64
CA PRO A 11 -33.46 -24.39 56.50
C PRO A 11 -33.17 -25.14 55.22
N VAL A 12 -32.18 -24.66 54.48
CA VAL A 12 -31.60 -25.39 53.33
C VAL A 12 -30.63 -26.45 53.89
N VAL A 13 -30.98 -27.71 53.73
CA VAL A 13 -30.13 -28.84 54.05
C VAL A 13 -29.13 -29.01 52.89
N LEU A 14 -27.86 -28.75 53.19
CA LEU A 14 -26.74 -28.97 52.27
C LEU A 14 -26.34 -30.45 52.33
N LEU A 15 -26.66 -31.22 51.30
CA LEU A 15 -26.27 -32.62 51.17
C LEU A 15 -24.88 -32.69 50.55
N LEU A 16 -23.85 -32.93 51.36
CA LEU A 16 -22.48 -33.21 50.91
C LEU A 16 -22.38 -34.67 50.48
N LEU A 17 -22.27 -34.92 49.17
CA LEU A 17 -21.90 -36.21 48.61
C LEU A 17 -20.35 -36.34 48.58
N LEU A 18 -19.81 -37.10 49.49
CA LEU A 18 -18.42 -37.55 49.49
C LEU A 18 -18.28 -38.69 48.46
N ILE A 19 -17.62 -38.41 47.35
CA ILE A 19 -17.17 -39.43 46.40
C ILE A 19 -15.75 -39.80 46.77
N ALA A 20 -15.57 -41.04 47.30
CA ALA A 20 -14.28 -41.62 47.57
C ALA A 20 -13.67 -42.10 46.26
N PHE A 21 -12.56 -41.49 45.79
CA PHE A 21 -11.74 -42.02 44.71
C PHE A 21 -10.77 -43.08 45.24
N VAL A 22 -10.98 -44.33 44.83
CA VAL A 22 -10.03 -45.41 45.02
C VAL A 22 -8.91 -45.23 44.01
N HIS A 23 -7.71 -44.91 44.48
CA HIS A 23 -6.51 -44.88 43.64
C HIS A 23 -6.01 -46.31 43.41
N ALA A 24 -6.21 -46.84 42.20
CA ALA A 24 -5.48 -48.00 41.75
C ALA A 24 -4.15 -47.50 41.11
N ALA A 25 -3.06 -47.79 41.80
CA ALA A 25 -1.72 -47.54 41.27
C ALA A 25 -1.44 -48.53 40.12
N VAL A 26 -1.51 -48.05 38.88
CA VAL A 26 -1.00 -48.76 37.71
C VAL A 26 0.42 -48.26 37.48
N SER A 27 1.40 -49.12 37.72
CA SER A 27 2.81 -48.91 37.36
C SER A 27 2.97 -48.96 35.85
N GLN A 28 3.29 -47.78 35.27
CA GLN A 28 3.68 -47.67 33.85
C GLN A 28 5.16 -48.02 33.67
N PRO A 29 5.52 -48.74 32.59
CA PRO A 29 6.91 -48.95 32.24
C PRO A 29 7.56 -47.65 31.73
N PRO A 30 8.91 -47.46 31.84
CA PRO A 30 9.53 -46.23 31.37
C PRO A 30 9.52 -46.18 29.84
N GLY A 31 8.51 -45.48 29.31
CA GLY A 31 8.42 -45.14 27.89
C GLY A 31 9.28 -43.92 27.62
N HIS A 32 10.14 -44.00 26.62
CA HIS A 32 10.87 -42.87 26.07
C HIS A 32 9.87 -41.71 25.76
N ALA A 33 9.97 -40.64 26.50
CA ALA A 33 9.31 -39.39 26.18
C ALA A 33 9.97 -38.79 24.93
N GLY A 34 9.50 -39.22 23.78
CA GLY A 34 9.72 -38.44 22.54
C GLY A 34 9.03 -37.08 22.75
N SER A 35 9.82 -36.06 22.86
CA SER A 35 9.31 -34.68 22.84
C SER A 35 8.67 -34.44 21.47
N HIS A 36 7.36 -34.62 21.38
CA HIS A 36 6.62 -34.11 20.23
C HIS A 36 6.81 -32.58 20.21
N PRO A 37 7.34 -32.02 19.12
CA PRO A 37 7.42 -30.56 19.04
C PRO A 37 6.03 -30.01 19.22
N VAL A 38 5.85 -29.11 20.19
CA VAL A 38 4.61 -28.34 20.35
C VAL A 38 4.38 -27.66 19.00
N PRO A 39 3.23 -27.86 18.35
CA PRO A 39 2.96 -27.19 17.09
C PRO A 39 3.11 -25.68 17.29
N THR A 40 4.05 -25.08 16.60
CA THR A 40 4.13 -23.61 16.56
C THR A 40 2.80 -23.11 15.99
N PRO A 41 2.10 -22.15 16.63
CA PRO A 41 0.89 -21.60 16.06
C PRO A 41 1.16 -21.14 14.63
N PRO A 42 0.23 -21.31 13.70
CA PRO A 42 0.39 -20.80 12.35
C PRO A 42 0.72 -19.31 12.42
N GLN A 43 1.84 -18.93 11.83
CA GLN A 43 2.26 -17.53 11.77
C GLN A 43 1.46 -16.89 10.65
N GLU A 44 0.48 -16.07 11.02
CA GLU A 44 -0.41 -15.40 10.08
C GLU A 44 0.36 -14.33 9.30
N THR A 45 0.12 -14.27 7.98
CA THR A 45 0.63 -13.25 7.05
C THR A 45 -0.54 -12.66 6.25
N GLY A 46 -0.28 -11.68 5.40
CA GLY A 46 -1.32 -10.95 4.70
C GLY A 46 -1.94 -9.85 5.57
N PHE A 47 -3.23 -9.59 5.39
CA PHE A 47 -3.95 -8.54 6.13
C PHE A 47 -4.47 -9.05 7.46
N LEU A 48 -3.97 -8.49 8.55
CA LEU A 48 -4.31 -8.85 9.92
C LEU A 48 -5.15 -7.77 10.58
N ASN A 49 -6.30 -8.15 11.15
CA ASN A 49 -7.14 -7.23 11.94
C ASN A 49 -6.50 -6.96 13.29
N ARG A 50 -6.43 -5.68 13.66
CA ARG A 50 -5.83 -5.18 14.91
C ARG A 50 -6.72 -4.14 15.56
N SER A 51 -6.46 -3.89 16.85
CA SER A 51 -7.07 -2.77 17.57
C SER A 51 -6.13 -2.20 18.60
N ILE A 52 -6.35 -0.93 18.96
CA ILE A 52 -5.66 -0.23 20.03
C ILE A 52 -6.67 0.56 20.85
N VAL A 53 -6.47 0.62 22.15
CA VAL A 53 -7.29 1.44 23.06
C VAL A 53 -6.49 2.67 23.46
N LEU A 54 -6.98 3.85 23.11
CA LEU A 54 -6.37 5.13 23.46
C LEU A 54 -7.42 5.99 24.18
N GLN A 55 -7.13 6.42 25.39
CA GLN A 55 -8.04 7.26 26.20
C GLN A 55 -9.48 6.68 26.32
N GLY A 56 -9.59 5.36 26.39
CA GLY A 56 -10.88 4.66 26.51
C GLY A 56 -11.62 4.48 25.18
N VAL A 57 -11.08 4.93 24.05
CA VAL A 57 -11.62 4.71 22.69
C VAL A 57 -10.88 3.58 22.03
N THR A 58 -11.62 2.61 21.47
CA THR A 58 -11.05 1.52 20.67
C THR A 58 -10.99 1.97 19.21
N TYR A 59 -9.79 1.90 18.63
CA TYR A 59 -9.56 2.13 17.22
C TYR A 59 -9.17 0.82 16.54
N HIS A 60 -9.84 0.50 15.44
CA HIS A 60 -9.54 -0.65 14.63
C HIS A 60 -8.60 -0.26 13.48
N PHE A 61 -7.68 -1.16 13.16
CA PHE A 61 -6.73 -0.95 12.07
C PHE A 61 -6.33 -2.29 11.45
N GLN A 62 -5.63 -2.23 10.34
CA GLN A 62 -5.05 -3.42 9.73
C GLN A 62 -3.53 -3.30 9.65
N VAL A 63 -2.89 -4.46 9.69
CA VAL A 63 -1.48 -4.63 9.40
C VAL A 63 -1.34 -5.63 8.29
N TYR A 64 -0.52 -5.31 7.30
CA TYR A 64 -0.10 -6.27 6.30
C TYR A 64 1.30 -6.79 6.64
N LEU A 65 1.45 -8.11 6.61
CA LEU A 65 2.74 -8.81 6.68
C LEU A 65 2.99 -9.53 5.35
N PRO A 66 4.17 -9.35 4.72
CA PRO A 66 4.54 -10.10 3.52
C PRO A 66 4.42 -11.62 3.73
N GLU A 67 4.10 -12.35 2.68
CA GLU A 67 3.92 -13.81 2.74
C GLU A 67 5.16 -14.52 3.30
N ASP A 68 6.35 -14.04 2.97
CA ASP A 68 7.60 -14.61 3.42
C ASP A 68 8.18 -13.96 4.69
N PHE A 69 7.39 -13.14 5.40
CA PHE A 69 7.81 -12.39 6.58
C PHE A 69 8.57 -13.25 7.60
N TYR A 70 8.09 -14.45 7.89
CA TYR A 70 8.70 -15.34 8.87
C TYR A 70 9.84 -16.20 8.31
N ARG A 71 10.02 -16.26 6.98
CA ARG A 71 11.03 -17.11 6.34
C ARG A 71 12.47 -16.85 6.82
N PRO A 72 12.94 -15.60 6.95
CA PRO A 72 14.27 -15.30 7.47
C PRO A 72 14.46 -15.72 8.94
N ILE A 73 13.38 -15.67 9.72
CA ILE A 73 13.36 -16.02 11.14
C ILE A 73 13.41 -17.54 11.31
N ILE A 74 12.61 -18.28 10.54
CA ILE A 74 12.53 -19.75 10.58
C ILE A 74 13.82 -20.38 10.05
N ASN A 75 14.33 -19.87 8.92
CA ASN A 75 15.50 -20.41 8.22
C ASN A 75 16.81 -19.73 8.67
N LYS A 76 16.86 -19.23 9.90
CA LYS A 76 18.03 -18.52 10.43
C LYS A 76 19.28 -19.38 10.37
N THR A 77 20.25 -18.96 9.57
CA THR A 77 21.59 -19.58 9.56
C THR A 77 22.32 -19.21 10.88
N PRO A 78 22.91 -20.15 11.59
CA PRO A 78 23.67 -19.85 12.80
C PRO A 78 24.75 -18.80 12.52
N GLY A 79 24.78 -17.74 13.34
CA GLY A 79 25.74 -16.64 13.21
C GLY A 79 25.37 -15.54 12.22
N LYS A 80 24.33 -15.72 11.40
CA LYS A 80 23.82 -14.65 10.52
C LYS A 80 22.72 -13.86 11.25
N LYS A 81 22.89 -12.55 11.32
CA LYS A 81 21.87 -11.64 11.87
C LYS A 81 20.69 -11.56 10.89
N VAL A 82 19.47 -11.71 11.39
CA VAL A 82 18.25 -11.41 10.63
C VAL A 82 18.09 -9.88 10.62
N GLU A 83 18.00 -9.29 9.43
CA GLU A 83 17.74 -7.86 9.30
C GLU A 83 16.31 -7.55 9.75
N PRO A 84 16.12 -6.51 10.59
CA PRO A 84 14.77 -6.07 10.96
C PRO A 84 13.99 -5.64 9.72
N PRO A 85 12.68 -5.93 9.61
CA PRO A 85 11.88 -5.57 8.44
C PRO A 85 11.59 -4.07 8.37
N PRO A 86 11.50 -3.49 7.16
CA PRO A 86 11.04 -2.12 6.98
C PRO A 86 9.54 -1.99 7.25
N ILE A 87 9.08 -0.81 7.67
CA ILE A 87 7.69 -0.55 8.02
C ILE A 87 7.16 0.72 7.36
N ILE A 88 5.92 0.68 6.88
CA ILE A 88 5.19 1.81 6.29
C ILE A 88 3.98 2.13 7.17
N LEU A 89 3.75 3.41 7.47
CA LEU A 89 2.46 3.93 7.90
C LEU A 89 1.72 4.46 6.67
N PHE A 90 0.55 3.89 6.38
CA PHE A 90 -0.32 4.31 5.29
C PHE A 90 -1.58 4.99 5.82
N LEU A 91 -1.87 6.21 5.35
CA LEU A 91 -3.06 6.97 5.68
C LEU A 91 -4.00 7.03 4.47
N HIS A 92 -5.22 6.53 4.66
CA HIS A 92 -6.26 6.45 3.64
C HIS A 92 -6.96 7.79 3.36
N GLY A 93 -7.75 7.85 2.31
CA GLY A 93 -8.53 9.00 1.90
C GLY A 93 -9.81 9.23 2.72
N ARG A 94 -10.62 10.19 2.27
CA ARG A 94 -11.88 10.55 2.93
C ARG A 94 -12.95 9.46 2.82
N GLY A 95 -12.95 8.71 1.72
CA GLY A 95 -13.95 7.67 1.44
C GLY A 95 -13.85 6.45 2.37
N GLU A 96 -12.64 6.17 2.86
CA GLU A 96 -12.32 4.98 3.64
C GLU A 96 -12.44 5.20 5.16
N ARG A 97 -12.95 6.38 5.58
CA ARG A 97 -13.20 6.67 7.00
C ARG A 97 -14.25 5.72 7.56
N GLY A 98 -14.10 5.36 8.82
CA GLY A 98 -14.98 4.43 9.52
C GLY A 98 -14.42 4.02 10.86
N THR A 99 -15.04 3.01 11.47
CA THR A 99 -14.62 2.48 12.77
C THR A 99 -14.53 0.95 12.80
N GLU A 100 -14.84 0.31 11.68
CA GLU A 100 -14.88 -1.16 11.56
C GLU A 100 -13.52 -1.78 11.19
N GLY A 101 -12.53 -0.97 10.80
CA GLY A 101 -11.16 -1.41 10.53
C GLY A 101 -10.98 -2.11 9.18
N MET A 102 -11.82 -1.84 8.17
CA MET A 102 -11.77 -2.54 6.88
C MET A 102 -11.67 -1.63 5.65
N TRP A 103 -12.44 -0.53 5.61
CA TRP A 103 -12.51 0.32 4.42
C TRP A 103 -11.17 0.93 4.00
N GLN A 104 -10.28 1.20 4.95
CA GLN A 104 -8.95 1.75 4.69
C GLN A 104 -8.07 0.86 3.81
N THR A 105 -8.48 -0.38 3.56
CA THR A 105 -7.72 -1.31 2.70
C THR A 105 -8.26 -1.42 1.29
N GLN A 106 -9.25 -0.60 0.90
CA GLN A 106 -9.94 -0.78 -0.40
C GLN A 106 -9.18 -0.20 -1.58
N ILE A 107 -8.43 0.90 -1.38
CA ILE A 107 -7.78 1.64 -2.47
C ILE A 107 -6.33 2.00 -2.13
N GLY A 108 -5.59 2.39 -3.14
CA GLY A 108 -4.22 2.88 -3.01
C GLY A 108 -3.21 1.77 -2.72
N LEU A 109 -2.32 1.99 -1.76
CA LEU A 109 -1.29 1.01 -1.41
C LEU A 109 -1.85 -0.38 -1.06
N PRO A 110 -2.92 -0.52 -0.25
CA PRO A 110 -3.46 -1.84 0.08
C PRO A 110 -3.92 -2.65 -1.13
N GLN A 111 -4.37 -2.00 -2.21
CA GLN A 111 -4.67 -2.68 -3.47
C GLN A 111 -3.40 -3.28 -4.07
N GLN A 112 -2.31 -2.53 -4.10
CA GLN A 112 -1.04 -3.03 -4.62
C GLN A 112 -0.44 -4.16 -3.79
N LEU A 113 -0.71 -4.18 -2.48
CA LEU A 113 -0.32 -5.30 -1.61
C LEU A 113 -1.05 -6.61 -1.98
N ARG A 114 -2.25 -6.54 -2.56
CA ARG A 114 -2.99 -7.71 -3.07
C ARG A 114 -2.54 -8.10 -4.47
N ASP A 115 -2.37 -7.09 -5.33
CA ASP A 115 -2.13 -7.32 -6.76
C ASP A 115 -0.67 -7.68 -7.04
N HIS A 116 0.26 -7.12 -6.25
CA HIS A 116 1.71 -7.25 -6.45
C HIS A 116 2.48 -7.40 -5.12
N PRO A 117 2.13 -8.38 -4.26
CA PRO A 117 2.74 -8.56 -2.94
C PRO A 117 4.25 -8.69 -2.98
N GLU A 118 4.80 -9.27 -4.05
CA GLU A 118 6.23 -9.47 -4.26
C GLU A 118 7.04 -8.17 -4.37
N ARG A 119 6.38 -7.05 -4.70
CA ARG A 119 7.03 -5.73 -4.82
C ARG A 119 7.16 -5.03 -3.46
N TRP A 120 6.38 -5.45 -2.45
CA TRP A 120 6.20 -4.74 -1.20
C TRP A 120 6.67 -5.54 0.02
N PRO A 121 7.99 -5.70 0.22
CA PRO A 121 8.55 -6.46 1.34
C PRO A 121 8.54 -5.63 2.64
N PHE A 122 7.40 -5.01 2.96
CA PHE A 122 7.22 -4.11 4.10
C PHE A 122 6.13 -4.64 5.03
N ILE A 123 6.28 -4.37 6.33
CA ILE A 123 5.14 -4.29 7.22
C ILE A 123 4.37 -3.02 6.84
N VAL A 124 3.05 -3.09 6.66
CA VAL A 124 2.24 -1.90 6.40
C VAL A 124 1.17 -1.74 7.44
N VAL A 125 1.20 -0.64 8.19
CA VAL A 125 0.22 -0.29 9.22
C VAL A 125 -0.79 0.67 8.64
N MET A 126 -2.07 0.31 8.72
CA MET A 126 -3.19 0.98 8.08
C MET A 126 -4.28 1.32 9.12
N PRO A 127 -4.11 2.39 9.91
CA PRO A 127 -5.15 2.84 10.83
C PRO A 127 -6.36 3.36 10.07
N GLN A 128 -7.54 3.34 10.71
CA GLN A 128 -8.76 3.91 10.17
C GLN A 128 -9.17 5.18 10.92
N CYS A 129 -9.32 6.28 10.19
CA CYS A 129 -9.82 7.55 10.71
C CYS A 129 -11.35 7.50 10.82
N PRO A 130 -11.98 7.80 11.96
CA PRO A 130 -13.43 7.83 12.09
C PRO A 130 -14.11 8.92 11.23
N TYR A 131 -15.39 8.75 10.87
CA TYR A 131 -16.14 9.61 9.95
C TYR A 131 -16.15 11.12 10.30
N ARG A 132 -16.12 11.47 11.57
CA ARG A 132 -16.19 12.87 12.01
C ARG A 132 -14.83 13.51 12.24
N HIS A 133 -13.76 12.78 11.93
CA HIS A 133 -12.38 13.18 12.13
C HIS A 133 -11.64 13.36 10.81
N PHE A 134 -10.54 14.06 10.89
CA PHE A 134 -9.58 14.28 9.83
C PHE A 134 -8.20 13.84 10.29
N TRP A 135 -7.34 13.40 9.38
CA TRP A 135 -5.97 13.01 9.73
C TRP A 135 -5.13 14.16 10.29
N THR A 136 -5.58 15.39 10.13
CA THR A 136 -4.94 16.59 10.71
C THR A 136 -5.37 16.87 12.15
N ASP A 137 -6.37 16.16 12.68
CA ASP A 137 -6.75 16.27 14.08
C ASP A 137 -5.64 15.70 14.98
N PRO A 138 -5.23 16.40 16.06
CA PRO A 138 -4.15 15.94 16.93
C PRO A 138 -4.36 14.52 17.51
N ASP A 139 -5.61 14.14 17.79
CA ASP A 139 -5.95 12.81 18.31
C ASP A 139 -5.73 11.73 17.24
N MET A 140 -6.02 12.03 15.96
CA MET A 140 -5.82 11.10 14.86
C MET A 140 -4.34 10.93 14.53
N LEU A 141 -3.55 11.99 14.61
CA LEU A 141 -2.09 11.91 14.49
C LEU A 141 -1.50 11.03 15.60
N ARG A 142 -1.96 11.23 16.85
CA ARG A 142 -1.53 10.39 17.99
C ARG A 142 -1.95 8.93 17.82
N MET A 143 -3.15 8.67 17.33
CA MET A 143 -3.65 7.33 17.06
C MET A 143 -2.82 6.65 15.97
N ALA A 144 -2.55 7.31 14.86
CA ALA A 144 -1.73 6.79 13.77
C ALA A 144 -0.32 6.43 14.26
N MET A 145 0.33 7.31 15.03
CA MET A 145 1.64 7.04 15.61
C MET A 145 1.61 5.93 16.67
N ALA A 146 0.53 5.81 17.43
CA ALA A 146 0.38 4.76 18.44
C ALA A 146 0.26 3.38 17.77
N THR A 147 -0.52 3.26 16.68
CA THR A 147 -0.63 2.01 15.90
C THR A 147 0.71 1.64 15.28
N LEU A 148 1.40 2.60 14.65
CA LEU A 148 2.75 2.37 14.10
C LEU A 148 3.72 1.87 15.17
N ASN A 149 3.74 2.52 16.33
CA ASN A 149 4.64 2.15 17.44
C ASN A 149 4.31 0.79 18.07
N GLN A 150 3.02 0.40 18.11
CA GLN A 150 2.60 -0.92 18.56
C GLN A 150 3.18 -2.00 17.66
N GLU A 151 2.94 -1.89 16.36
CA GLU A 151 3.36 -2.90 15.38
C GLU A 151 4.87 -2.92 15.16
N SER A 152 5.53 -1.75 15.23
CA SER A 152 7.01 -1.68 15.18
C SER A 152 7.65 -2.48 16.32
N ARG A 153 7.06 -2.44 17.51
CA ARG A 153 7.54 -3.24 18.66
C ARG A 153 7.21 -4.71 18.52
N GLU A 154 5.97 -5.04 18.10
CA GLU A 154 5.51 -6.42 17.96
C GLU A 154 6.36 -7.19 16.93
N PHE A 155 6.59 -6.58 15.78
CA PHE A 155 7.30 -7.21 14.68
C PHE A 155 8.79 -6.86 14.59
N HIS A 156 9.32 -6.17 15.60
CA HIS A 156 10.74 -5.76 15.64
C HIS A 156 11.18 -5.03 14.36
N ALA A 157 10.33 -4.10 13.87
CA ALA A 157 10.61 -3.34 12.66
C ALA A 157 11.89 -2.48 12.80
N ASP A 158 12.54 -2.22 11.67
CA ASP A 158 13.72 -1.38 11.60
C ASP A 158 13.35 0.11 11.83
N PRO A 159 13.75 0.72 12.95
CA PRO A 159 13.42 2.12 13.20
C PRO A 159 14.06 3.08 12.19
N ASP A 160 15.15 2.66 11.54
CA ASP A 160 15.84 3.45 10.53
C ASP A 160 15.18 3.33 9.14
N ARG A 161 14.28 2.37 8.95
CA ARG A 161 13.53 2.16 7.71
C ARG A 161 12.03 2.25 7.95
N THR A 162 11.62 3.38 8.55
CA THR A 162 10.22 3.74 8.78
C THR A 162 9.78 4.75 7.73
N TYR A 163 8.73 4.44 7.00
CA TYR A 163 8.22 5.25 5.89
C TYR A 163 6.79 5.72 6.14
N LEU A 164 6.43 6.82 5.49
CA LEU A 164 5.11 7.41 5.58
C LEU A 164 4.51 7.57 4.19
N THR A 165 3.25 7.17 4.04
CA THR A 165 2.52 7.40 2.80
C THR A 165 1.06 7.70 3.05
N GLY A 166 0.43 8.41 2.13
CA GLY A 166 -0.98 8.73 2.22
C GLY A 166 -1.54 9.27 0.91
N LEU A 167 -2.85 9.13 0.76
CA LEU A 167 -3.57 9.63 -0.40
C LEU A 167 -4.68 10.60 0.02
N SER A 168 -4.93 11.65 -0.77
CA SER A 168 -6.01 12.61 -0.55
C SER A 168 -6.02 13.12 0.91
N LEU A 169 -7.07 12.89 1.68
CA LEU A 169 -7.15 13.21 3.11
C LEU A 169 -5.96 12.66 3.91
N GLY A 170 -5.51 11.45 3.61
CA GLY A 170 -4.34 10.82 4.23
C GLY A 170 -3.03 11.52 3.91
N GLY A 171 -2.92 12.13 2.75
CA GLY A 171 -1.77 12.93 2.38
C GLY A 171 -1.66 14.23 3.19
N TYR A 172 -2.80 14.88 3.51
CA TYR A 172 -2.81 16.00 4.48
C TYR A 172 -2.29 15.55 5.83
N GLY A 173 -2.74 14.36 6.30
CA GLY A 173 -2.22 13.75 7.53
C GLY A 173 -0.74 13.42 7.45
N ALA A 174 -0.27 12.96 6.30
CA ALA A 174 1.16 12.66 6.09
C ALA A 174 2.01 13.93 6.19
N TRP A 175 1.57 15.05 5.63
CA TRP A 175 2.23 16.34 5.82
C TRP A 175 2.26 16.76 7.28
N GLU A 176 1.13 16.63 8.02
CA GLU A 176 1.09 16.95 9.45
C GLU A 176 2.01 16.02 10.26
N LEU A 177 2.03 14.73 9.98
CA LEU A 177 2.95 13.80 10.66
C LEU A 177 4.41 14.12 10.35
N ALA A 178 4.73 14.45 9.11
CA ALA A 178 6.08 14.84 8.72
C ALA A 178 6.56 16.09 9.47
N LYS A 179 5.69 17.08 9.61
CA LYS A 179 5.95 18.31 10.37
C LYS A 179 6.11 18.08 11.87
N ASN A 180 5.20 17.27 12.46
CA ASN A 180 5.16 17.08 13.92
C ASN A 180 6.15 16.02 14.43
N TYR A 181 6.61 15.11 13.55
CA TYR A 181 7.57 14.06 13.87
C TYR A 181 8.76 14.11 12.90
N PRO A 182 9.52 15.24 12.88
CA PRO A 182 10.69 15.34 12.03
C PRO A 182 11.74 14.28 12.42
N ARG A 183 12.52 13.82 11.46
CA ARG A 183 13.56 12.79 11.65
C ARG A 183 13.02 11.40 12.05
N HIS A 184 11.74 11.15 11.83
CA HIS A 184 11.13 9.84 12.07
C HIS A 184 10.98 9.03 10.77
N TRP A 185 10.99 9.71 9.63
CA TRP A 185 10.69 9.16 8.33
C TRP A 185 11.93 9.06 7.45
N ALA A 186 12.25 7.84 7.00
CA ALA A 186 13.34 7.62 6.06
C ALA A 186 12.99 8.16 4.66
N ALA A 187 11.72 8.05 4.26
CA ALA A 187 11.17 8.67 3.06
C ALA A 187 9.64 8.80 3.18
N ILE A 188 9.05 9.69 2.36
CA ILE A 188 7.61 9.99 2.37
C ILE A 188 7.09 9.97 0.93
N ALA A 189 5.96 9.28 0.69
CA ALA A 189 5.25 9.27 -0.60
C ALA A 189 3.81 9.73 -0.44
N ILE A 190 3.38 10.77 -1.19
CA ILE A 190 2.05 11.38 -1.04
C ILE A 190 1.39 11.49 -2.41
N SER A 191 0.12 11.07 -2.49
CA SER A 191 -0.67 11.17 -3.73
C SER A 191 -1.91 12.05 -3.56
N SER A 192 -2.18 12.91 -4.58
CA SER A 192 -3.40 13.72 -4.71
C SER A 192 -3.72 14.54 -3.48
N SER A 193 -2.75 15.26 -2.93
CA SER A 193 -2.91 15.95 -1.65
C SER A 193 -2.21 17.31 -1.61
N GLY A 194 -2.36 18.02 -0.49
CA GLY A 194 -1.77 19.32 -0.22
C GLY A 194 -1.76 19.63 1.26
N ILE A 195 -1.64 20.92 1.59
CA ILE A 195 -1.62 21.43 2.97
C ILE A 195 -2.75 22.43 3.25
N PHE A 196 -3.45 22.90 2.21
CA PHE A 196 -4.52 23.88 2.36
C PHE A 196 -5.90 23.22 2.29
N TRP A 197 -6.73 23.43 3.29
CA TRP A 197 -8.11 22.92 3.35
C TRP A 197 -9.11 23.77 2.54
N SER A 198 -8.69 24.91 2.03
CA SER A 198 -9.54 25.79 1.24
C SER A 198 -9.19 25.72 -0.24
N TYR A 199 -10.21 25.69 -1.07
CA TYR A 199 -10.06 25.83 -2.53
C TYR A 199 -9.89 27.31 -2.96
N SER A 200 -9.97 28.27 -2.04
CA SER A 200 -9.84 29.69 -2.34
C SER A 200 -8.37 30.12 -2.40
N PRO A 201 -7.87 30.58 -3.56
CA PRO A 201 -6.52 31.14 -3.67
C PRO A 201 -6.27 32.31 -2.71
N ASP A 202 -7.30 33.06 -2.34
CA ASP A 202 -7.18 34.17 -1.39
C ASP A 202 -6.84 33.67 0.01
N ARG A 203 -7.45 32.59 0.46
CA ARG A 203 -7.09 31.94 1.74
C ARG A 203 -5.67 31.36 1.72
N TRP A 204 -5.18 30.89 0.59
CA TRP A 204 -3.79 30.47 0.47
C TRP A 204 -2.80 31.63 0.63
N ARG A 205 -3.18 32.84 0.15
CA ARG A 205 -2.39 34.06 0.40
C ARG A 205 -2.36 34.45 1.87
N GLU A 206 -3.48 34.29 2.59
CA GLU A 206 -3.55 34.50 4.04
C GLU A 206 -2.65 33.53 4.81
N GLN A 207 -2.40 32.33 4.26
CA GLN A 207 -1.55 31.28 4.81
C GLN A 207 -0.21 31.18 4.07
N SER A 208 0.32 32.26 3.57
CA SER A 208 1.49 32.28 2.69
C SER A 208 2.79 31.76 3.33
N THR A 209 2.89 31.73 4.67
CA THR A 209 4.05 31.18 5.40
C THR A 209 3.97 29.67 5.60
N LEU A 210 2.78 29.08 5.48
CA LEU A 210 2.54 27.68 5.80
C LEU A 210 3.41 26.71 4.98
N PRO A 211 3.59 26.86 3.65
CA PRO A 211 4.46 25.99 2.88
C PRO A 211 5.91 25.99 3.37
N ALA A 212 6.46 27.17 3.72
CA ALA A 212 7.81 27.30 4.25
C ALA A 212 7.96 26.63 5.63
N GLU A 213 6.93 26.72 6.48
CA GLU A 213 6.93 26.07 7.80
C GLU A 213 6.99 24.55 7.66
N TYR A 214 6.20 23.95 6.74
CA TYR A 214 6.26 22.51 6.46
C TYR A 214 7.59 22.13 5.83
N ALA A 215 8.06 22.87 4.84
CA ALA A 215 9.34 22.64 4.19
C ALA A 215 10.50 22.65 5.17
N HIS A 216 10.54 23.64 6.06
CA HIS A 216 11.54 23.70 7.12
C HIS A 216 11.48 22.51 8.08
N ALA A 217 10.29 22.11 8.49
CA ALA A 217 10.09 20.99 9.41
C ALA A 217 10.51 19.64 8.82
N VAL A 218 10.15 19.36 7.56
CA VAL A 218 10.52 18.11 6.89
C VAL A 218 12.02 18.06 6.54
N GLY A 219 12.65 19.23 6.37
CA GLY A 219 14.09 19.38 6.16
C GLY A 219 14.58 18.59 4.95
N ARG A 220 15.45 17.62 5.18
CA ARG A 220 16.06 16.79 4.12
C ARG A 220 15.38 15.44 3.91
N THR A 221 14.24 15.18 4.54
CA THR A 221 13.49 13.94 4.35
C THR A 221 13.11 13.80 2.86
N PRO A 222 13.48 12.71 2.18
CA PRO A 222 13.12 12.49 0.79
C PRO A 222 11.60 12.39 0.64
N ILE A 223 11.04 13.15 -0.31
CA ILE A 223 9.61 13.21 -0.56
C ILE A 223 9.33 12.92 -2.04
N TRP A 224 8.35 12.07 -2.31
CA TRP A 224 7.84 11.84 -3.65
C TRP A 224 6.35 12.15 -3.70
N LEU A 225 5.99 13.19 -4.45
CA LEU A 225 4.61 13.62 -4.67
C LEU A 225 4.11 13.07 -6.00
N PHE A 226 2.84 12.66 -6.00
CA PHE A 226 2.10 12.25 -7.19
C PHE A 226 0.80 13.04 -7.27
N HIS A 227 0.47 13.57 -8.45
CA HIS A 227 -0.77 14.32 -8.65
C HIS A 227 -1.35 14.12 -10.05
N GLY A 228 -2.66 14.10 -10.17
CA GLY A 228 -3.34 14.14 -11.47
C GLY A 228 -3.46 15.58 -11.95
N SER A 229 -3.05 15.87 -13.20
CA SER A 229 -3.07 17.25 -13.73
C SER A 229 -4.46 17.86 -13.85
N GLU A 230 -5.51 17.03 -13.88
CA GLU A 230 -6.91 17.44 -13.95
C GLU A 230 -7.67 17.22 -12.63
N ASP A 231 -6.95 17.10 -11.52
CA ASP A 231 -7.56 16.97 -10.19
C ASP A 231 -8.31 18.24 -9.80
N SER A 232 -9.64 18.14 -9.81
CA SER A 232 -10.54 19.25 -9.40
C SER A 232 -10.96 19.17 -7.93
N THR A 233 -10.60 18.08 -7.23
CA THR A 233 -10.90 17.88 -5.80
C THR A 233 -9.81 18.47 -4.92
N VAL A 234 -8.57 18.15 -5.22
CA VAL A 234 -7.38 18.80 -4.65
C VAL A 234 -6.54 19.26 -5.82
N VAL A 235 -6.54 20.56 -6.08
CA VAL A 235 -5.89 21.08 -7.28
C VAL A 235 -4.37 20.83 -7.27
N PRO A 236 -3.76 20.46 -8.41
CA PRO A 236 -2.33 20.11 -8.51
C PRO A 236 -1.41 21.20 -7.98
N ARG A 237 -1.86 22.46 -8.06
CA ARG A 237 -1.14 23.63 -7.53
C ARG A 237 -0.72 23.47 -6.07
N GLN A 238 -1.43 22.68 -5.25
CA GLN A 238 -1.03 22.43 -3.88
C GLN A 238 0.26 21.60 -3.80
N SER A 239 0.41 20.60 -4.64
CA SER A 239 1.65 19.81 -4.73
C SER A 239 2.81 20.64 -5.31
N GLU A 240 2.55 21.47 -6.32
CA GLU A 240 3.55 22.39 -6.89
C GLU A 240 4.07 23.39 -5.84
N ILE A 241 3.17 23.99 -5.05
CA ILE A 241 3.56 24.91 -3.97
C ILE A 241 4.47 24.21 -2.95
N MET A 242 4.14 22.98 -2.58
CA MET A 242 4.98 22.22 -1.64
C MET A 242 6.30 21.79 -2.26
N PHE A 243 6.29 21.43 -3.54
CA PHE A 243 7.52 21.16 -4.29
C PHE A 243 8.44 22.39 -4.28
N ASP A 244 7.92 23.56 -4.66
CA ASP A 244 8.67 24.81 -4.69
C ASP A 244 9.22 25.18 -3.29
N ALA A 245 8.39 25.03 -2.24
CA ALA A 245 8.77 25.38 -0.87
C ALA A 245 9.90 24.48 -0.33
N VAL A 246 9.80 23.14 -0.54
CA VAL A 246 10.83 22.19 -0.11
C VAL A 246 12.13 22.40 -0.90
N LYS A 247 12.04 22.70 -2.19
CA LYS A 247 13.20 23.04 -3.03
C LYS A 247 13.89 24.31 -2.54
N ALA A 248 13.14 25.32 -2.14
CA ALA A 248 13.67 26.59 -1.61
C ALA A 248 14.49 26.34 -0.31
N GLU A 249 14.14 25.36 0.49
CA GLU A 249 14.87 24.92 1.69
C GLU A 249 16.01 23.91 1.38
N ASN A 250 16.36 23.70 0.11
CA ASN A 250 17.32 22.69 -0.35
C ASN A 250 16.94 21.24 0.09
N GLY A 251 15.66 20.97 0.24
CA GLY A 251 15.14 19.64 0.55
C GLY A 251 15.13 18.72 -0.68
N HIS A 252 14.93 17.43 -0.42
CA HIS A 252 14.86 16.38 -1.44
C HIS A 252 13.40 16.06 -1.76
N ILE A 253 12.89 16.60 -2.85
CA ILE A 253 11.50 16.39 -3.25
C ILE A 253 11.41 16.12 -4.76
N ARG A 254 10.46 15.25 -5.13
CA ARG A 254 10.06 14.97 -6.50
C ARG A 254 8.56 15.20 -6.64
N LEU A 255 8.11 15.65 -7.79
CA LEU A 255 6.71 15.77 -8.15
C LEU A 255 6.49 15.10 -9.50
N TRP A 256 5.62 14.08 -9.52
CA TRP A 256 5.14 13.48 -10.74
C TRP A 256 3.68 13.88 -10.97
N GLU A 257 3.43 14.62 -12.04
CA GLU A 257 2.11 15.00 -12.48
C GLU A 257 1.67 14.08 -13.62
N TYR A 258 0.64 13.29 -13.35
CA TYR A 258 0.06 12.43 -14.36
C TYR A 258 -0.91 13.20 -15.23
N GLN A 259 -0.51 13.45 -16.49
CA GLN A 259 -1.32 14.19 -17.44
C GLN A 259 -2.68 13.52 -17.66
N GLY A 260 -3.76 14.31 -17.59
CA GLY A 260 -5.13 13.85 -17.84
C GLY A 260 -5.75 13.03 -16.71
N LEU A 261 -5.02 12.71 -15.63
CA LEU A 261 -5.62 12.06 -14.48
C LEU A 261 -6.27 13.05 -13.53
N HIS A 262 -7.37 12.61 -12.94
CA HIS A 262 -8.14 13.33 -11.93
C HIS A 262 -7.64 13.03 -10.51
N HIS A 263 -8.54 13.13 -9.52
CA HIS A 263 -8.21 12.98 -8.11
C HIS A 263 -7.69 11.58 -7.73
N ASP A 264 -8.12 10.54 -8.41
CA ASP A 264 -7.80 9.12 -8.14
C ASP A 264 -6.46 8.64 -8.71
N CYS A 265 -5.51 9.55 -8.93
CA CYS A 265 -4.20 9.21 -9.50
C CYS A 265 -3.38 8.24 -8.60
N TRP A 266 -3.79 8.01 -7.35
CA TRP A 266 -3.13 7.07 -6.43
C TRP A 266 -3.07 5.62 -6.96
N THR A 267 -4.04 5.19 -7.79
CA THR A 267 -3.99 3.87 -8.42
C THR A 267 -2.72 3.72 -9.24
N ARG A 268 -2.40 4.72 -10.05
CA ARG A 268 -1.16 4.76 -10.83
C ARG A 268 0.07 4.98 -9.96
N ALA A 269 0.00 5.92 -9.01
CA ALA A 269 1.11 6.28 -8.13
C ALA A 269 1.63 5.08 -7.33
N PHE A 270 0.75 4.31 -6.71
CA PHE A 270 1.16 3.12 -5.94
C PHE A 270 1.51 1.91 -6.82
N ASN A 271 1.11 1.91 -8.10
CA ASN A 271 1.53 0.89 -9.06
C ASN A 271 2.89 1.22 -9.73
N GLU A 272 3.49 2.38 -9.48
CA GLU A 272 4.81 2.69 -10.00
C GLU A 272 5.84 1.66 -9.51
N PRO A 273 6.50 0.89 -10.39
CA PRO A 273 7.40 -0.20 -10.00
C PRO A 273 8.58 0.28 -9.16
N GLU A 274 8.94 1.56 -9.31
CA GLU A 274 10.09 2.16 -8.67
C GLU A 274 9.77 2.65 -7.24
N LEU A 275 8.50 2.86 -6.90
CA LEU A 275 8.13 3.41 -5.59
C LEU A 275 8.60 2.54 -4.42
N PRO A 276 8.36 1.21 -4.38
CA PRO A 276 8.85 0.39 -3.28
C PRO A 276 10.39 0.33 -3.23
N ARG A 277 11.06 0.30 -4.38
CA ARG A 277 12.54 0.32 -4.45
C ARG A 277 13.11 1.65 -3.97
N TRP A 278 12.46 2.76 -4.35
CA TRP A 278 12.84 4.08 -3.93
C TRP A 278 12.68 4.25 -2.41
N LEU A 279 11.59 3.77 -1.81
CA LEU A 279 11.45 3.75 -0.36
C LEU A 279 12.63 2.99 0.28
N LEU A 280 12.88 1.75 -0.14
CA LEU A 280 13.95 0.90 0.39
C LEU A 280 15.36 1.47 0.20
N SER A 281 15.57 2.37 -0.77
CA SER A 281 16.87 3.01 -0.98
C SER A 281 17.22 4.06 0.08
N HIS A 282 16.28 4.40 0.97
CA HIS A 282 16.44 5.40 2.01
C HIS A 282 16.36 4.78 3.41
N ARG A 283 17.22 5.26 4.29
CA ARG A 283 17.18 4.95 5.71
C ARG A 283 17.60 6.16 6.54
N LEU A 284 17.36 6.12 7.84
CA LEU A 284 17.87 7.10 8.77
C LEU A 284 19.26 6.69 9.27
N ASN A 285 20.12 7.67 9.51
CA ASN A 285 21.38 7.47 10.24
C ASN A 285 21.16 7.59 11.76
N ALA A 286 22.20 7.39 12.53
CA ALA A 286 22.17 7.48 14.01
C ALA A 286 21.70 8.86 14.54
N GLN A 287 21.70 9.90 13.73
CA GLN A 287 21.19 11.23 14.05
C GLN A 287 19.75 11.45 13.60
N GLY A 288 19.09 10.40 13.05
CA GLY A 288 17.74 10.47 12.48
C GLY A 288 17.67 11.30 11.19
N LEU A 289 18.79 11.41 10.45
CA LEU A 289 18.82 12.09 9.16
C LEU A 289 18.77 11.06 8.03
N PRO A 290 17.97 11.30 6.98
CA PRO A 290 17.89 10.41 5.83
C PRO A 290 19.25 10.26 5.12
N MET A 291 19.54 9.04 4.72
CA MET A 291 20.69 8.67 3.91
C MET A 291 20.31 7.54 2.95
N HIS A 292 21.10 7.33 1.90
CA HIS A 292 20.98 6.14 1.08
C HIS A 292 21.41 4.90 1.84
N ASP A 293 20.65 3.81 1.74
CA ASP A 293 20.93 2.55 2.46
C ASP A 293 22.25 1.91 2.01
N HIS A 294 22.64 2.14 0.77
CA HIS A 294 23.91 1.72 0.21
C HIS A 294 24.63 2.91 -0.45
N PRO A 295 25.52 3.61 0.26
CA PRO A 295 26.23 4.76 -0.28
C PRO A 295 27.08 4.44 -1.52
N ASN A 296 27.37 3.16 -1.79
CA ASN A 296 28.08 2.69 -2.98
C ASN A 296 27.16 1.99 -4.01
N SER A 297 25.87 1.81 -3.72
CA SER A 297 24.93 1.46 -4.80
C SER A 297 24.73 2.73 -5.62
N PRO A 298 24.90 2.66 -6.96
CA PRO A 298 24.40 3.74 -7.77
C PRO A 298 22.94 3.94 -7.35
N GLU A 299 22.55 5.20 -7.09
CA GLU A 299 21.11 5.54 -7.10
C GLU A 299 20.52 4.75 -8.25
N PRO A 300 19.42 3.99 -8.05
CA PRO A 300 18.82 3.30 -9.17
C PRO A 300 18.88 4.32 -10.29
N GLN A 301 19.63 4.00 -11.38
CA GLN A 301 19.82 4.93 -12.50
C GLN A 301 18.48 5.00 -13.21
N PHE A 302 17.62 5.68 -12.52
CA PHE A 302 16.42 6.23 -13.12
C PHE A 302 16.94 7.24 -14.14
N PRO A 303 16.37 7.34 -15.36
CA PRO A 303 16.76 8.38 -16.29
C PRO A 303 16.85 9.71 -15.51
N PRO A 304 17.80 10.61 -15.85
CA PRO A 304 18.07 11.79 -15.03
C PRO A 304 16.72 12.43 -14.71
N PHE A 305 16.26 12.21 -13.47
CA PHE A 305 14.92 12.57 -13.05
C PHE A 305 14.81 14.08 -13.15
N ALA A 306 13.96 14.52 -14.04
CA ALA A 306 13.31 15.77 -13.82
C ALA A 306 12.68 15.67 -12.43
N GLU A 307 13.15 16.43 -11.46
CA GLU A 307 12.59 16.48 -10.10
C GLU A 307 11.09 16.80 -10.16
N HIS A 308 10.68 17.56 -11.18
CA HIS A 308 9.30 17.76 -11.58
C HIS A 308 9.10 17.11 -12.97
N LEU A 309 8.33 16.02 -13.03
CA LEU A 309 8.05 15.24 -14.22
C LEU A 309 6.55 15.28 -14.54
N VAL A 310 6.23 15.78 -15.71
CA VAL A 310 4.89 15.58 -16.30
C VAL A 310 4.90 14.22 -16.99
N VAL A 311 4.22 13.26 -16.39
CA VAL A 311 4.09 11.89 -16.92
C VAL A 311 2.94 11.86 -17.91
N PRO A 312 3.15 11.61 -19.19
CA PRO A 312 2.07 11.55 -20.17
C PRO A 312 1.01 10.53 -19.77
N LEU A 313 -0.25 10.82 -20.09
CA LEU A 313 -1.36 9.87 -19.89
C LEU A 313 -1.09 8.56 -20.64
N HIS A 314 -0.46 8.70 -21.79
CA HIS A 314 -0.05 7.57 -22.62
C HIS A 314 1.47 7.57 -22.79
N PRO A 315 2.10 6.40 -22.77
CA PRO A 315 3.46 6.26 -23.25
C PRO A 315 3.54 6.74 -24.70
N VAL A 316 4.72 7.22 -25.10
CA VAL A 316 4.97 7.48 -26.52
C VAL A 316 4.88 6.16 -27.25
N ALA A 317 3.96 6.07 -28.20
CA ALA A 317 3.79 4.86 -28.99
C ALA A 317 5.09 4.50 -29.72
N LEU A 318 5.55 3.27 -29.51
CA LEU A 318 6.74 2.74 -30.19
C LEU A 318 6.36 2.07 -31.50
N LYS A 319 7.25 2.17 -32.48
CA LYS A 319 7.15 1.35 -33.70
C LYS A 319 7.66 -0.05 -33.42
N VAL A 320 6.78 -1.03 -33.51
CA VAL A 320 7.13 -2.44 -33.40
C VAL A 320 7.24 -3.05 -34.79
N PRO A 321 8.30 -3.84 -35.08
CA PRO A 321 8.44 -4.51 -36.37
C PRO A 321 7.19 -5.35 -36.71
N VAL A 322 6.76 -5.26 -37.98
CA VAL A 322 5.57 -5.98 -38.48
C VAL A 322 5.68 -7.49 -38.26
N THR A 323 6.86 -8.06 -38.33
CA THR A 323 7.13 -9.47 -38.07
C THR A 323 6.83 -9.88 -36.62
N ILE A 324 6.98 -8.98 -35.67
CA ILE A 324 6.57 -9.17 -34.27
C ILE A 324 5.05 -9.01 -34.15
N LEU A 325 4.49 -7.94 -34.73
CA LEU A 325 3.04 -7.70 -34.72
C LEU A 325 2.24 -8.87 -35.29
N ASP A 326 2.76 -9.52 -36.34
CA ASP A 326 2.13 -10.70 -36.92
C ASP A 326 2.01 -11.88 -35.95
N THR A 327 2.92 -11.98 -34.99
CA THR A 327 2.84 -13.03 -33.96
C THR A 327 1.70 -12.83 -32.98
N TYR A 328 1.19 -11.60 -32.85
CA TYR A 328 0.09 -11.23 -31.95
C TYR A 328 -1.29 -11.45 -32.55
N VAL A 329 -1.39 -11.44 -33.88
CA VAL A 329 -2.67 -11.63 -34.57
C VAL A 329 -3.30 -12.98 -34.21
N GLY A 330 -4.60 -12.98 -33.92
CA GLY A 330 -5.34 -14.20 -33.59
C GLY A 330 -6.47 -13.96 -32.59
N GLU A 331 -7.10 -15.04 -32.20
CA GLU A 331 -8.20 -15.06 -31.23
C GLU A 331 -7.70 -15.43 -29.84
N TYR A 332 -8.25 -14.78 -28.81
CA TYR A 332 -7.89 -14.94 -27.42
C TYR A 332 -9.12 -15.29 -26.59
N TYR A 333 -8.96 -16.16 -25.63
CA TYR A 333 -10.02 -16.81 -24.86
C TYR A 333 -9.74 -16.71 -23.37
N ASP A 334 -10.79 -16.56 -22.56
CA ASP A 334 -10.69 -16.62 -21.11
C ASP A 334 -10.41 -18.06 -20.61
N LEU A 335 -10.29 -18.20 -19.31
CA LEU A 335 -10.05 -19.50 -18.65
C LEU A 335 -11.21 -20.50 -18.82
N TYR A 336 -12.42 -20.02 -19.21
CA TYR A 336 -13.59 -20.85 -19.51
C TYR A 336 -13.68 -21.20 -21.00
N ASN A 337 -12.66 -20.81 -21.80
CA ASN A 337 -12.62 -21.02 -23.24
C ASN A 337 -13.70 -20.25 -24.01
N VAL A 338 -14.10 -19.08 -23.47
CA VAL A 338 -15.00 -18.12 -24.16
C VAL A 338 -14.14 -17.11 -24.91
N PRO A 339 -14.42 -16.79 -26.21
CA PRO A 339 -13.67 -15.79 -26.94
C PRO A 339 -13.89 -14.39 -26.33
N VAL A 340 -12.81 -13.75 -25.93
CA VAL A 340 -12.85 -12.42 -25.29
C VAL A 340 -12.30 -11.32 -26.19
N ALA A 341 -11.34 -11.65 -27.05
CA ALA A 341 -10.72 -10.68 -27.94
C ALA A 341 -10.21 -11.32 -29.23
N THR A 342 -10.17 -10.51 -30.30
CA THR A 342 -9.44 -10.82 -31.53
C THR A 342 -8.45 -9.70 -31.81
N ILE A 343 -7.17 -10.03 -31.96
CA ILE A 343 -6.14 -9.09 -32.39
C ILE A 343 -6.04 -9.12 -33.90
N GLN A 344 -6.14 -7.94 -34.51
CA GLN A 344 -6.07 -7.72 -35.95
C GLN A 344 -4.98 -6.69 -36.29
N ARG A 345 -4.41 -6.74 -37.48
CA ARG A 345 -3.42 -5.80 -37.96
C ARG A 345 -3.76 -5.26 -39.33
N GLN A 346 -3.57 -3.94 -39.51
CA GLN A 346 -3.65 -3.26 -40.80
C GLN A 346 -2.39 -2.40 -40.99
N GLY A 347 -1.48 -2.83 -41.83
CA GLY A 347 -0.17 -2.18 -41.96
C GLY A 347 0.64 -2.26 -40.66
N GLU A 348 1.04 -1.12 -40.10
CA GLU A 348 1.74 -1.03 -38.82
C GLU A 348 0.77 -0.89 -37.62
N GLN A 349 -0.53 -0.73 -37.86
CA GLN A 349 -1.54 -0.54 -36.81
C GLN A 349 -2.09 -1.87 -36.31
N VAL A 350 -2.33 -1.94 -35.00
CA VAL A 350 -2.90 -3.11 -34.33
C VAL A 350 -4.25 -2.74 -33.71
N PHE A 351 -5.20 -3.61 -33.86
CA PHE A 351 -6.56 -3.42 -33.36
C PHE A 351 -6.98 -4.59 -32.49
N LEU A 352 -7.66 -4.30 -31.40
CA LEU A 352 -8.38 -5.28 -30.59
C LEU A 352 -9.86 -5.17 -30.89
N LYS A 353 -10.47 -6.28 -31.31
CA LYS A 353 -11.92 -6.45 -31.39
C LYS A 353 -12.37 -7.23 -30.16
N ASN A 354 -13.23 -6.64 -29.32
CA ASN A 354 -13.77 -7.29 -28.14
C ASN A 354 -14.92 -8.26 -28.47
N ALA A 355 -15.42 -9.00 -27.46
CA ALA A 355 -16.53 -9.94 -27.62
C ALA A 355 -17.85 -9.28 -28.06
N GLN A 356 -18.05 -7.99 -27.80
CA GLN A 356 -19.20 -7.20 -28.22
C GLN A 356 -19.11 -6.74 -29.67
N GLY A 357 -17.93 -6.88 -30.30
CA GLY A 357 -17.69 -6.50 -31.68
C GLY A 357 -17.06 -5.12 -31.86
N ASP A 358 -16.81 -4.38 -30.77
CA ASP A 358 -16.15 -3.08 -30.84
C ASP A 358 -14.67 -3.26 -31.22
N VAL A 359 -14.20 -2.42 -32.14
CA VAL A 359 -12.84 -2.43 -32.64
C VAL A 359 -12.11 -1.18 -32.17
N ASN A 360 -11.06 -1.36 -31.40
CA ASN A 360 -10.25 -0.28 -30.87
C ASN A 360 -8.78 -0.43 -31.30
N GLU A 361 -8.17 0.66 -31.74
CA GLU A 361 -6.71 0.67 -31.97
C GLU A 361 -5.98 0.50 -30.64
N ILE A 362 -4.92 -0.29 -30.63
CA ILE A 362 -3.98 -0.42 -29.52
C ILE A 362 -2.58 -0.04 -29.99
N MET A 363 -1.88 0.76 -29.19
CA MET A 363 -0.56 1.27 -29.49
C MET A 363 0.50 0.61 -28.61
N ALA A 364 1.67 0.36 -29.16
CA ALA A 364 2.74 -0.30 -28.43
C ALA A 364 3.42 0.65 -27.44
N GLU A 365 3.49 0.26 -26.18
CA GLU A 365 4.33 0.87 -25.13
C GLU A 365 5.73 0.22 -25.09
N SER A 366 5.77 -1.06 -25.39
CA SER A 366 6.99 -1.85 -25.58
C SER A 366 6.80 -2.81 -26.75
N THR A 367 7.76 -3.69 -27.01
CA THR A 367 7.58 -4.76 -28.02
C THR A 367 6.43 -5.69 -27.68
N SER A 368 6.09 -5.90 -26.38
CA SER A 368 5.06 -6.83 -25.93
C SER A 368 3.89 -6.19 -25.19
N THR A 369 4.00 -4.93 -24.76
CA THR A 369 2.93 -4.25 -24.00
C THR A 369 2.27 -3.18 -24.86
N PHE A 370 0.94 -3.16 -24.85
CA PHE A 370 0.11 -2.24 -25.65
C PHE A 370 -0.90 -1.52 -24.74
N PHE A 371 -1.38 -0.37 -25.20
CA PHE A 371 -2.34 0.48 -24.50
C PHE A 371 -3.39 1.03 -25.46
N TYR A 372 -4.54 1.48 -24.91
CA TYR A 372 -5.56 2.18 -25.70
C TYR A 372 -5.26 3.69 -25.78
N PRO A 373 -5.21 4.30 -26.96
CA PRO A 373 -4.95 5.74 -27.11
C PRO A 373 -6.08 6.62 -26.51
N SER A 374 -7.23 6.06 -26.19
CA SER A 374 -8.41 6.76 -25.69
C SER A 374 -8.36 7.17 -24.21
N GLY A 375 -7.25 7.02 -23.51
CA GLY A 375 -7.13 7.49 -22.12
C GLY A 375 -7.32 6.41 -21.05
N SER A 376 -7.40 5.15 -21.44
CA SER A 376 -7.51 4.03 -20.50
C SER A 376 -6.17 3.68 -19.85
N LEU A 377 -6.19 3.36 -18.55
CA LEU A 377 -5.03 2.78 -17.85
C LEU A 377 -4.78 1.32 -18.23
N THR A 378 -5.65 0.76 -19.06
CA THR A 378 -5.57 -0.64 -19.52
C THR A 378 -4.25 -0.91 -20.23
N ARG A 379 -3.65 -2.05 -19.90
CA ARG A 379 -2.48 -2.63 -20.55
C ARG A 379 -2.78 -4.03 -21.01
N LEU A 380 -2.24 -4.34 -22.18
CA LEU A 380 -2.32 -5.65 -22.83
C LEU A 380 -0.89 -6.12 -23.00
N THR A 381 -0.44 -7.07 -22.20
CA THR A 381 0.93 -7.61 -22.29
C THR A 381 0.88 -8.98 -22.96
N PHE A 382 1.50 -9.11 -24.12
CA PHE A 382 1.61 -10.40 -24.82
C PHE A 382 2.66 -11.28 -24.14
N GLU A 383 2.20 -12.41 -23.63
CA GLU A 383 3.01 -13.40 -22.95
C GLU A 383 3.61 -14.42 -23.93
N HIS A 384 4.81 -14.89 -23.61
CA HIS A 384 5.57 -15.78 -24.49
C HIS A 384 6.05 -17.02 -23.74
N ASP A 385 6.09 -18.16 -24.42
CA ASP A 385 6.73 -19.36 -23.90
C ASP A 385 8.28 -19.28 -23.99
N SER A 386 8.95 -20.31 -23.48
CA SER A 386 10.41 -20.40 -23.51
C SER A 386 11.03 -20.44 -24.92
N GLN A 387 10.21 -20.61 -25.95
CA GLN A 387 10.61 -20.62 -27.37
C GLN A 387 10.27 -19.28 -28.07
N GLY A 388 9.76 -18.29 -27.32
CA GLY A 388 9.37 -16.98 -27.83
C GLY A 388 8.04 -16.97 -28.61
N ARG A 389 7.20 -18.00 -28.48
CA ARG A 389 5.88 -18.03 -29.11
C ARG A 389 4.85 -17.39 -28.20
N VAL A 390 3.97 -16.57 -28.77
CA VAL A 390 2.88 -15.91 -28.04
C VAL A 390 1.89 -16.96 -27.50
N THR A 391 1.72 -16.98 -26.19
CA THR A 391 0.81 -17.90 -25.47
C THR A 391 -0.49 -17.25 -25.07
N GLY A 392 -0.50 -15.93 -24.88
CA GLY A 392 -1.68 -15.21 -24.42
C GLY A 392 -1.47 -13.72 -24.30
N ILE A 393 -2.45 -13.06 -23.68
CA ILE A 393 -2.42 -11.65 -23.29
C ILE A 393 -2.74 -11.59 -21.80
N LEU A 394 -1.85 -10.96 -21.03
CA LEU A 394 -2.19 -10.49 -19.70
C LEU A 394 -2.91 -9.15 -19.86
N PHE A 395 -4.22 -9.16 -19.72
CA PHE A 395 -5.06 -7.97 -19.68
C PHE A 395 -5.07 -7.40 -18.28
N ARG A 396 -4.79 -6.10 -18.15
CA ARG A 396 -4.80 -5.39 -16.86
C ARG A 396 -5.45 -4.03 -17.03
N ASP A 397 -6.44 -3.73 -16.22
CA ASP A 397 -6.99 -2.39 -16.04
C ASP A 397 -6.79 -1.91 -14.60
N ASP A 398 -7.45 -0.83 -14.20
CA ASP A 398 -7.36 -0.22 -12.87
C ASP A 398 -7.98 -1.08 -11.74
N ARG A 399 -8.74 -2.14 -12.07
CA ARG A 399 -9.52 -2.95 -11.12
C ARG A 399 -9.39 -4.45 -11.31
N HIS A 400 -8.83 -4.88 -12.44
CA HIS A 400 -8.92 -6.27 -12.84
C HIS A 400 -7.67 -6.69 -13.63
N GLU A 401 -7.22 -7.90 -13.39
CA GLU A 401 -6.18 -8.57 -14.13
C GLU A 401 -6.68 -9.94 -14.58
N GLU A 402 -6.54 -10.26 -15.86
CA GLU A 402 -7.02 -11.49 -16.45
C GLU A 402 -6.04 -11.99 -17.52
N MET A 403 -5.82 -13.31 -17.53
CA MET A 403 -5.04 -13.96 -18.58
C MET A 403 -5.99 -14.48 -19.67
N TRP A 404 -5.73 -14.07 -20.91
CA TRP A 404 -6.40 -14.57 -22.10
C TRP A 404 -5.45 -15.47 -22.87
N GLU A 405 -5.83 -16.70 -23.12
CA GLU A 405 -5.01 -17.68 -23.83
C GLU A 405 -5.18 -17.54 -25.34
N LYS A 406 -4.07 -17.58 -26.08
CA LYS A 406 -4.10 -17.59 -27.55
C LYS A 406 -4.39 -19.00 -28.06
N LYS A 407 -5.44 -19.17 -28.86
CA LYS A 407 -5.68 -20.43 -29.57
C LYS A 407 -4.72 -20.63 -30.73
N LYS A 408 -4.29 -21.88 -30.86
CA LYS A 408 -3.43 -22.33 -31.97
C LYS A 408 -4.18 -22.35 -33.29
#